data_b77eb42bbfdd922641aeb3820dd7e6e7
#
_entry.id   b77eb42bbfdd922641aeb3820dd7e6e7
#
_cell.length_a   1.000
_cell.length_b   1.000
_cell.length_c   1.000
_cell.angle_alpha   90.00
_cell.angle_beta   90.00
_cell.angle_gamma   90.00
#
_symmetry.space_group_name_H-M   'P 1'
#
loop_
_entity.id
_entity.type
_entity.pdbx_description
1 polymer ?
#
loop_
_entity_poly.entity_id
_entity_poly.type
_entity_poly.pdbx_seq_one_letter_code
_entity_poly.pdbx_strand_id
1 'polypeptide(L)'
;MKEWVDAADPRPTFPMLLDREHLLGELYGIYNVPTVIWIDEDDHVARAPVIAPGDDMFRDFTNVDSAVHHDQLRAWVASGELPPVSGHEEVMLPTDDEQLARLERRVGAHLAREGRAEAAEAHFVRAHELAPMDWTIRRGTLPLRGDDPFGETFFAFMGEWAQAGQPGYGSADPDAPA
;
A
#
# COMPACT_ATOMS: atom_id res chain seq x y z
N MET A 1 6.42 -18.15 -3.61
CA MET A 1 6.95 -17.50 -2.38
C MET A 1 7.92 -18.38 -1.64
N LYS A 2 7.61 -19.66 -1.31
CA LYS A 2 8.54 -20.54 -0.59
C LYS A 2 9.88 -20.67 -1.31
N GLU A 3 9.88 -20.93 -2.61
CA GLU A 3 11.11 -21.05 -3.43
C GLU A 3 11.96 -19.77 -3.39
N TRP A 4 11.33 -18.60 -3.42
CA TRP A 4 12.02 -17.31 -3.32
C TRP A 4 12.68 -17.13 -1.94
N VAL A 5 11.95 -17.43 -0.85
CA VAL A 5 12.48 -17.35 0.52
C VAL A 5 13.62 -18.33 0.75
N ASP A 6 13.47 -19.56 0.20
CA ASP A 6 14.50 -20.61 0.34
C ASP A 6 15.77 -20.31 -0.48
N ALA A 7 15.64 -19.51 -1.54
CA ALA A 7 16.76 -19.10 -2.40
C ALA A 7 17.44 -17.79 -1.94
N ALA A 8 16.86 -17.06 -0.96
CA ALA A 8 17.43 -15.82 -0.48
C ALA A 8 18.73 -16.03 0.31
N ASP A 9 19.73 -15.18 0.04
CA ASP A 9 21.01 -15.16 0.75
C ASP A 9 21.38 -13.71 1.14
N PRO A 10 21.39 -13.35 2.43
CA PRO A 10 21.05 -14.20 3.57
C PRO A 10 19.56 -14.54 3.66
N ARG A 11 19.26 -15.72 4.21
CA ARG A 11 17.87 -16.13 4.41
C ARG A 11 17.19 -15.24 5.44
N PRO A 12 15.93 -14.78 5.20
CA PRO A 12 15.17 -14.01 6.17
C PRO A 12 15.00 -14.75 7.50
N THR A 13 15.28 -14.08 8.62
CA THR A 13 15.16 -14.62 9.98
C THR A 13 13.87 -14.17 10.69
N PHE A 14 13.09 -13.32 10.06
CA PHE A 14 11.82 -12.81 10.55
C PHE A 14 10.63 -13.58 9.92
N PRO A 15 9.45 -13.58 10.55
CA PRO A 15 8.25 -14.19 9.99
C PRO A 15 7.87 -13.55 8.64
N MET A 16 7.61 -14.41 7.65
CA MET A 16 7.13 -13.97 6.35
C MET A 16 5.72 -14.50 6.10
N LEU A 17 4.80 -13.60 5.80
CA LEU A 17 3.39 -13.91 5.54
C LEU A 17 3.03 -13.60 4.09
N LEU A 18 2.06 -14.33 3.55
CA LEU A 18 1.48 -14.05 2.25
C LEU A 18 0.03 -13.59 2.42
N ASP A 19 -0.20 -12.30 2.24
CA ASP A 19 -1.55 -11.72 2.27
C ASP A 19 -2.24 -11.90 0.91
N ARG A 20 -2.83 -13.08 0.70
CA ARG A 20 -3.48 -13.45 -0.58
C ARG A 20 -4.72 -12.65 -0.89
N GLU A 21 -5.44 -12.25 0.15
CA GLU A 21 -6.72 -11.55 0.03
C GLU A 21 -6.56 -10.03 0.19
N HIS A 22 -5.32 -9.56 0.38
CA HIS A 22 -5.00 -8.15 0.68
C HIS A 22 -5.69 -7.63 1.95
N LEU A 23 -6.03 -8.52 2.89
CA LEU A 23 -6.72 -8.16 4.12
C LEU A 23 -5.84 -7.28 5.02
N LEU A 24 -4.57 -7.65 5.21
CA LEU A 24 -3.64 -6.85 6.00
C LEU A 24 -3.38 -5.50 5.34
N GLY A 25 -3.24 -5.49 4.01
CA GLY A 25 -3.12 -4.25 3.25
C GLY A 25 -4.29 -3.29 3.50
N GLU A 26 -5.51 -3.81 3.50
CA GLU A 26 -6.72 -3.02 3.76
C GLU A 26 -6.82 -2.55 5.22
N LEU A 27 -6.54 -3.44 6.20
CA LEU A 27 -6.64 -3.13 7.63
C LEU A 27 -5.62 -2.06 8.07
N TYR A 28 -4.42 -2.08 7.49
CA TYR A 28 -3.36 -1.12 7.80
C TYR A 28 -3.31 0.07 6.83
N GLY A 29 -4.27 0.19 5.91
CA GLY A 29 -4.30 1.28 4.94
C GLY A 29 -3.12 1.28 3.96
N ILE A 30 -2.55 0.11 3.65
CA ILE A 30 -1.43 -0.02 2.72
C ILE A 30 -1.97 0.06 1.29
N TYR A 31 -1.63 1.10 0.57
CA TYR A 31 -2.01 1.30 -0.83
C TYR A 31 -0.82 1.29 -1.79
N ASN A 32 0.40 1.24 -1.27
CA ASN A 32 1.62 1.11 -2.05
C ASN A 32 2.62 0.17 -1.35
N VAL A 33 3.60 -0.31 -2.09
CA VAL A 33 4.68 -1.16 -1.57
C VAL A 33 6.02 -0.70 -2.17
N PRO A 34 7.10 -0.77 -1.42
CA PRO A 34 7.21 -1.22 -0.03
C PRO A 34 6.64 -0.20 0.97
N THR A 35 5.99 -0.67 2.03
CA THR A 35 5.49 0.16 3.13
C THR A 35 5.96 -0.42 4.46
N VAL A 36 6.33 0.46 5.39
CA VAL A 36 6.73 0.09 6.76
C VAL A 36 5.75 0.70 7.74
N ILE A 37 5.32 -0.10 8.71
CA ILE A 37 4.43 0.29 9.81
C ILE A 37 5.14 -0.08 11.11
N TRP A 38 5.14 0.83 12.08
CA TRP A 38 5.65 0.54 13.41
C TRP A 38 4.51 0.14 14.33
N ILE A 39 4.66 -1.00 14.98
CA ILE A 39 3.68 -1.57 15.90
C ILE A 39 4.40 -1.78 17.24
N ASP A 40 3.81 -1.30 18.33
CA ASP A 40 4.36 -1.46 19.67
C ASP A 40 4.04 -2.84 20.29
N GLU A 41 4.49 -3.07 21.52
CA GLU A 41 4.31 -4.31 22.25
C GLU A 41 2.86 -4.56 22.69
N ASP A 42 2.01 -3.54 22.63
CA ASP A 42 0.58 -3.60 22.93
C ASP A 42 -0.29 -3.74 21.65
N ASP A 43 0.33 -4.06 20.51
CA ASP A 43 -0.30 -4.21 19.19
C ASP A 43 -0.92 -2.91 18.64
N HIS A 44 -0.48 -1.74 19.11
CA HIS A 44 -0.92 -0.45 18.55
C HIS A 44 0.00 0.02 17.43
N VAL A 45 -0.57 0.66 16.43
CA VAL A 45 0.20 1.34 15.39
C VAL A 45 0.86 2.58 16.02
N ALA A 46 2.17 2.49 16.26
CA ALA A 46 2.96 3.54 16.90
C ALA A 46 3.33 4.67 15.92
N ARG A 47 3.41 4.35 14.62
CA ARG A 47 3.67 5.32 13.56
C ARG A 47 2.88 4.94 12.30
N ALA A 48 2.33 5.95 11.63
CA ALA A 48 1.62 5.80 10.36
C ALA A 48 2.49 5.13 9.28
N PRO A 49 1.86 4.51 8.26
CA PRO A 49 2.57 3.86 7.17
C PRO A 49 3.49 4.81 6.43
N VAL A 50 4.77 4.44 6.25
CA VAL A 50 5.75 5.19 5.45
C VAL A 50 6.11 4.38 4.22
N ILE A 51 6.09 5.04 3.05
CA ILE A 51 6.38 4.42 1.76
C ILE A 51 7.89 4.39 1.52
N ALA A 52 8.40 3.21 1.17
CA ALA A 52 9.79 2.99 0.74
C ALA A 52 10.90 3.56 1.65
N PRO A 53 10.80 3.46 3.00
CA PRO A 53 11.81 4.04 3.88
C PRO A 53 13.04 3.13 4.07
N GLY A 54 13.05 1.94 3.47
CA GLY A 54 14.07 0.92 3.71
C GLY A 54 15.41 1.18 3.04
N ASP A 55 15.41 1.89 1.92
CA ASP A 55 16.58 2.30 1.16
C ASP A 55 16.30 3.59 0.38
N ASP A 56 17.33 4.13 -0.29
CA ASP A 56 17.24 5.38 -1.05
C ASP A 56 16.87 5.17 -2.53
N MET A 57 16.45 3.95 -2.93
CA MET A 57 16.12 3.63 -4.34
C MET A 57 15.02 4.55 -4.90
N PHE A 58 14.05 4.94 -4.05
CA PHE A 58 12.93 5.77 -4.43
C PHE A 58 13.03 7.21 -3.87
N ARG A 59 14.19 7.61 -3.34
CA ARG A 59 14.40 8.91 -2.69
C ARG A 59 14.00 10.10 -3.57
N ASP A 60 14.38 10.07 -4.83
CA ASP A 60 14.05 11.14 -5.79
C ASP A 60 12.54 11.30 -6.03
N PHE A 61 11.76 10.25 -5.74
CA PHE A 61 10.31 10.24 -5.89
C PHE A 61 9.58 10.46 -4.56
N THR A 62 10.09 9.89 -3.46
CA THR A 62 9.42 9.92 -2.14
C THR A 62 9.94 11.01 -1.23
N ASN A 63 11.12 11.58 -1.52
CA ASN A 63 11.91 12.44 -0.63
C ASN A 63 12.27 11.78 0.73
N VAL A 64 12.06 10.49 0.89
CA VAL A 64 12.37 9.76 2.12
C VAL A 64 13.87 9.49 2.20
N ASP A 65 14.50 9.91 3.32
CA ASP A 65 15.89 9.57 3.66
C ASP A 65 15.91 8.32 4.52
N SER A 66 16.39 7.21 3.96
CA SER A 66 16.42 5.94 4.67
C SER A 66 17.31 5.94 5.92
N ALA A 67 18.39 6.73 5.93
CA ALA A 67 19.26 6.84 7.11
C ALA A 67 18.54 7.48 8.28
N VAL A 68 17.79 8.57 8.03
CA VAL A 68 16.96 9.23 9.05
C VAL A 68 15.91 8.26 9.61
N HIS A 69 15.19 7.57 8.74
CA HIS A 69 14.20 6.60 9.15
C HIS A 69 14.80 5.46 10.00
N HIS A 70 15.94 4.92 9.60
CA HIS A 70 16.62 3.86 10.34
C HIS A 70 17.13 4.35 11.72
N ASP A 71 17.62 5.57 11.82
CA ASP A 71 18.07 6.14 13.09
C ASP A 71 16.90 6.41 14.04
N GLN A 72 15.78 6.90 13.52
CA GLN A 72 14.53 7.04 14.28
C GLN A 72 14.03 5.70 14.80
N LEU A 73 14.00 4.66 13.95
CA LEU A 73 13.59 3.31 14.35
C LEU A 73 14.49 2.74 15.45
N ARG A 74 15.83 2.89 15.31
CA ARG A 74 16.77 2.43 16.35
C ARG A 74 16.61 3.20 17.66
N ALA A 75 16.37 4.51 17.61
CA ALA A 75 16.14 5.32 18.78
C ALA A 75 14.84 4.87 19.51
N TRP A 76 13.75 4.69 18.77
CA TRP A 76 12.49 4.19 19.33
C TRP A 76 12.65 2.82 19.99
N VAL A 77 13.28 1.85 19.33
CA VAL A 77 13.54 0.52 19.92
C VAL A 77 14.42 0.58 21.16
N ALA A 78 15.36 1.55 21.24
CA ALA A 78 16.27 1.68 22.37
C ALA A 78 15.64 2.41 23.57
N SER A 79 14.78 3.40 23.35
CA SER A 79 14.25 4.28 24.39
C SER A 79 12.76 4.13 24.66
N GLY A 80 11.99 3.53 23.74
CA GLY A 80 10.51 3.54 23.76
C GLY A 80 9.91 4.90 23.40
N GLU A 81 10.73 5.92 23.12
CA GLU A 81 10.25 7.24 22.75
C GLU A 81 10.06 7.34 21.23
N LEU A 82 8.84 7.69 20.81
CA LEU A 82 8.56 7.94 19.41
C LEU A 82 9.23 9.26 18.96
N PRO A 83 9.79 9.29 17.75
CA PRO A 83 10.29 10.54 17.21
C PRO A 83 9.14 11.54 17.04
N PRO A 84 9.42 12.85 17.13
CA PRO A 84 8.41 13.85 16.87
C PRO A 84 7.89 13.67 15.44
N VAL A 85 6.57 13.62 15.28
CA VAL A 85 5.92 13.58 13.98
C VAL A 85 5.77 15.01 13.51
N SER A 86 6.40 15.35 12.39
CA SER A 86 6.19 16.62 11.72
C SER A 86 5.01 16.47 10.76
N GLY A 87 3.90 17.10 11.08
CA GLY A 87 2.70 17.11 10.26
C GLY A 87 1.52 16.37 10.89
N HIS A 88 0.34 16.71 10.43
CA HIS A 88 -0.89 16.02 10.83
C HIS A 88 -0.97 14.69 10.05
N GLU A 89 -0.50 13.60 10.64
CA GLU A 89 -0.86 12.25 10.21
C GLU A 89 -2.34 12.02 10.58
N GLU A 90 -3.22 12.71 9.89
CA GLU A 90 -4.64 12.40 9.98
C GLU A 90 -4.85 11.09 9.22
N VAL A 91 -5.06 10.01 9.97
CA VAL A 91 -5.47 8.73 9.38
C VAL A 91 -6.84 8.95 8.77
N MET A 92 -6.88 9.20 7.47
CA MET A 92 -8.15 9.29 6.75
C MET A 92 -8.81 7.91 6.74
N LEU A 93 -9.91 7.80 7.46
CA LEU A 93 -10.72 6.59 7.41
C LEU A 93 -11.41 6.50 6.03
N PRO A 94 -11.49 5.29 5.44
CA PRO A 94 -12.17 5.12 4.17
C PRO A 94 -13.66 5.43 4.31
N THR A 95 -14.22 6.08 3.31
CA THR A 95 -15.66 6.29 3.16
C THR A 95 -16.41 4.96 3.00
N ASP A 96 -17.73 4.97 3.14
CA ASP A 96 -18.56 3.77 2.91
C ASP A 96 -18.41 3.24 1.48
N ASP A 97 -18.32 4.14 0.49
CA ASP A 97 -18.11 3.76 -0.91
C ASP A 97 -16.72 3.12 -1.13
N GLU A 98 -15.67 3.66 -0.53
CA GLU A 98 -14.34 3.07 -0.60
C GLU A 98 -14.27 1.71 0.10
N GLN A 99 -14.95 1.55 1.24
CA GLN A 99 -15.06 0.24 1.90
C GLN A 99 -15.79 -0.77 1.02
N LEU A 100 -16.92 -0.37 0.42
CA LEU A 100 -17.68 -1.23 -0.49
C LEU A 100 -16.85 -1.57 -1.74
N ALA A 101 -16.11 -0.61 -2.30
CA ALA A 101 -15.20 -0.83 -3.41
C ALA A 101 -14.16 -1.93 -3.13
N ARG A 102 -13.58 -1.92 -1.92
CA ARG A 102 -12.63 -2.95 -1.48
C ARG A 102 -13.27 -4.32 -1.35
N LEU A 103 -14.52 -4.39 -0.87
CA LEU A 103 -15.28 -5.64 -0.82
C LEU A 103 -15.58 -6.17 -2.22
N GLU A 104 -16.04 -5.32 -3.14
CA GLU A 104 -16.27 -5.65 -4.55
C GLU A 104 -15.00 -6.17 -5.21
N ARG A 105 -13.86 -5.46 -5.03
CA ARG A 105 -12.56 -5.91 -5.53
C ARG A 105 -12.20 -7.31 -5.00
N ARG A 106 -12.43 -7.60 -3.72
CA ARG A 106 -12.16 -8.91 -3.11
C ARG A 106 -12.99 -10.02 -3.72
N VAL A 107 -14.28 -9.77 -3.91
CA VAL A 107 -15.18 -10.73 -4.58
C VAL A 107 -14.71 -10.97 -6.01
N GLY A 108 -14.42 -9.91 -6.76
CA GLY A 108 -13.86 -10.01 -8.12
C GLY A 108 -12.56 -10.81 -8.17
N ALA A 109 -11.63 -10.56 -7.25
CA ALA A 109 -10.37 -11.29 -7.16
C ALA A 109 -10.57 -12.79 -6.86
N HIS A 110 -11.51 -13.14 -6.00
CA HIS A 110 -11.87 -14.52 -5.72
C HIS A 110 -12.45 -15.20 -6.98
N LEU A 111 -13.40 -14.55 -7.64
CA LEU A 111 -14.03 -15.07 -8.85
C LEU A 111 -13.03 -15.25 -10.00
N ALA A 112 -12.09 -14.32 -10.17
CA ALA A 112 -11.03 -14.43 -11.16
C ALA A 112 -10.15 -15.67 -10.90
N ARG A 113 -9.78 -15.94 -9.66
CA ARG A 113 -9.01 -17.12 -9.27
C ARG A 113 -9.78 -18.42 -9.49
N GLU A 114 -11.12 -18.40 -9.38
CA GLU A 114 -12.00 -19.52 -9.70
C GLU A 114 -12.27 -19.68 -11.22
N GLY A 115 -11.63 -18.85 -12.06
CA GLY A 115 -11.81 -18.88 -13.52
C GLY A 115 -13.13 -18.28 -14.02
N ARG A 116 -13.85 -17.56 -13.17
CA ARG A 116 -15.16 -16.93 -13.48
C ARG A 116 -14.94 -15.47 -13.93
N ALA A 117 -14.24 -15.31 -15.05
CA ALA A 117 -13.74 -14.00 -15.50
C ALA A 117 -14.84 -12.95 -15.72
N GLU A 118 -15.97 -13.31 -16.36
CA GLU A 118 -17.08 -12.40 -16.62
C GLU A 118 -17.73 -11.89 -15.33
N ALA A 119 -17.94 -12.77 -14.35
CA ALA A 119 -18.47 -12.39 -13.06
C ALA A 119 -17.47 -11.53 -12.27
N ALA A 120 -16.17 -11.85 -12.35
CA ALA A 120 -15.11 -11.06 -11.75
C ALA A 120 -15.07 -9.63 -12.30
N GLU A 121 -15.18 -9.49 -13.62
CA GLU A 121 -15.18 -8.19 -14.31
C GLU A 121 -16.32 -7.28 -13.83
N ALA A 122 -17.53 -7.82 -13.64
CA ALA A 122 -18.66 -7.04 -13.12
C ALA A 122 -18.35 -6.42 -11.74
N HIS A 123 -17.67 -7.18 -10.86
CA HIS A 123 -17.25 -6.69 -9.55
C HIS A 123 -16.09 -5.68 -9.65
N PHE A 124 -15.14 -5.86 -10.54
CA PHE A 124 -14.07 -4.90 -10.76
C PHE A 124 -14.59 -3.57 -11.31
N VAL A 125 -15.53 -3.61 -12.24
CA VAL A 125 -16.20 -2.40 -12.75
C VAL A 125 -16.92 -1.68 -11.61
N ARG A 126 -17.67 -2.41 -10.80
CA ARG A 126 -18.36 -1.82 -9.64
C ARG A 126 -17.39 -1.19 -8.64
N ALA A 127 -16.28 -1.85 -8.33
CA ALA A 127 -15.25 -1.29 -7.46
C ALA A 127 -14.66 0.02 -8.03
N HIS A 128 -14.42 0.08 -9.34
CA HIS A 128 -13.96 1.30 -10.04
C HIS A 128 -14.97 2.46 -9.94
N GLU A 129 -16.27 2.18 -10.10
CA GLU A 129 -17.31 3.20 -9.98
C GLU A 129 -17.38 3.80 -8.59
N LEU A 130 -17.19 2.98 -7.55
CA LEU A 130 -17.26 3.37 -6.15
C LEU A 130 -16.00 4.14 -5.69
N ALA A 131 -14.83 3.76 -6.16
CA ALA A 131 -13.56 4.38 -5.81
C ALA A 131 -12.66 4.58 -7.04
N PRO A 132 -12.99 5.54 -7.91
CA PRO A 132 -12.34 5.72 -9.21
C PRO A 132 -10.86 6.13 -9.11
N MET A 133 -10.42 6.68 -7.98
CA MET A 133 -9.05 7.13 -7.77
C MET A 133 -8.24 6.21 -6.83
N ASP A 134 -8.80 5.10 -6.38
CA ASP A 134 -8.09 4.15 -5.52
C ASP A 134 -7.09 3.31 -6.33
N TRP A 135 -5.81 3.44 -6.00
CA TRP A 135 -4.70 2.73 -6.65
C TRP A 135 -4.78 1.23 -6.48
N THR A 136 -5.26 0.75 -5.32
CA THR A 136 -5.36 -0.68 -5.04
C THR A 136 -6.41 -1.35 -5.92
N ILE A 137 -7.40 -0.57 -6.36
CA ILE A 137 -8.45 -0.99 -7.27
C ILE A 137 -8.00 -0.82 -8.71
N ARG A 138 -7.62 0.39 -9.11
CA ARG A 138 -7.29 0.72 -10.49
C ARG A 138 -6.09 -0.07 -11.02
N ARG A 139 -4.97 -0.09 -10.29
CA ARG A 139 -3.77 -0.84 -10.65
C ARG A 139 -3.81 -2.28 -10.17
N GLY A 140 -4.28 -2.51 -8.94
CA GLY A 140 -4.24 -3.84 -8.31
C GLY A 140 -5.15 -4.87 -8.96
N THR A 141 -6.14 -4.47 -9.78
CA THR A 141 -7.00 -5.39 -10.53
C THR A 141 -6.43 -5.74 -11.92
N LEU A 142 -5.50 -4.96 -12.47
CA LEU A 142 -4.96 -5.17 -13.83
C LEU A 142 -4.43 -6.59 -14.06
N PRO A 143 -3.55 -7.15 -13.19
CA PRO A 143 -3.06 -8.52 -13.39
C PRO A 143 -4.16 -9.58 -13.32
N LEU A 144 -5.21 -9.34 -12.53
CA LEU A 144 -6.36 -10.25 -12.42
C LEU A 144 -7.26 -10.22 -13.66
N ARG A 145 -7.17 -9.16 -14.45
CA ARG A 145 -7.88 -8.94 -15.72
C ARG A 145 -7.01 -9.31 -16.93
N GLY A 146 -5.75 -9.74 -16.69
CA GLY A 146 -4.81 -10.08 -17.76
C GLY A 146 -4.04 -8.89 -18.34
N ASP A 147 -4.15 -7.70 -17.72
CA ASP A 147 -3.45 -6.49 -18.12
C ASP A 147 -2.11 -6.33 -17.39
N ASP A 148 -1.18 -5.60 -18.02
CA ASP A 148 0.09 -5.24 -17.43
C ASP A 148 -0.10 -4.13 -16.37
N PRO A 149 0.29 -4.35 -15.10
CA PRO A 149 0.19 -3.35 -14.04
C PRO A 149 1.13 -2.15 -14.21
N PHE A 150 1.98 -2.16 -15.24
CA PHE A 150 2.84 -1.06 -15.67
C PHE A 150 2.62 -0.70 -17.15
N GLY A 151 1.51 -1.13 -17.76
CA GLY A 151 1.15 -0.88 -19.14
C GLY A 151 0.43 0.45 -19.36
N GLU A 152 -0.10 0.62 -20.59
CA GLU A 152 -0.80 1.85 -20.99
C GLU A 152 -1.98 2.21 -20.09
N THR A 153 -2.78 1.22 -19.66
CA THR A 153 -3.93 1.42 -18.77
C THR A 153 -3.50 2.04 -17.44
N PHE A 154 -2.36 1.59 -16.90
CA PHE A 154 -1.79 2.15 -15.68
C PHE A 154 -1.34 3.60 -15.87
N PHE A 155 -0.61 3.91 -16.95
CA PHE A 155 -0.14 5.27 -17.19
C PHE A 155 -1.27 6.24 -17.51
N ALA A 156 -2.33 5.79 -18.17
CA ALA A 156 -3.54 6.57 -18.36
C ALA A 156 -4.18 6.95 -17.00
N PHE A 157 -4.32 5.97 -16.11
CA PHE A 157 -4.81 6.21 -14.75
C PHE A 157 -3.92 7.19 -13.97
N MET A 158 -2.60 7.06 -14.06
CA MET A 158 -1.68 8.04 -13.42
C MET A 158 -1.97 9.47 -13.89
N GLY A 159 -2.22 9.65 -15.17
CA GLY A 159 -2.59 10.95 -15.74
C GLY A 159 -3.90 11.49 -15.19
N GLU A 160 -4.94 10.66 -15.10
CA GLU A 160 -6.23 11.00 -14.51
C GLU A 160 -6.08 11.40 -13.03
N TRP A 161 -5.36 10.60 -12.27
CA TRP A 161 -5.11 10.80 -10.85
C TRP A 161 -4.33 12.09 -10.58
N ALA A 162 -3.30 12.38 -11.39
CA ALA A 162 -2.54 13.62 -11.29
C ALA A 162 -3.42 14.86 -11.58
N GLN A 163 -4.28 14.79 -12.60
CA GLN A 163 -5.22 15.87 -12.95
C GLN A 163 -6.29 16.08 -11.86
N ALA A 164 -6.66 15.03 -11.12
CA ALA A 164 -7.60 15.10 -10.02
C ALA A 164 -6.96 15.65 -8.70
N GLY A 165 -5.69 16.06 -8.74
CA GLY A 165 -5.00 16.60 -7.55
C GLY A 165 -4.45 15.54 -6.63
N GLN A 166 -4.19 14.33 -7.14
CA GLN A 166 -3.58 13.21 -6.42
C GLN A 166 -4.35 12.78 -5.14
N PRO A 167 -5.67 12.59 -5.20
CA PRO A 167 -6.47 12.27 -4.02
C PRO A 167 -6.06 10.92 -3.42
N GLY A 168 -6.09 10.81 -2.09
CA GLY A 168 -5.88 9.55 -1.37
C GLY A 168 -4.45 9.01 -1.34
N TYR A 169 -3.51 9.66 -2.01
CA TYR A 169 -2.10 9.37 -1.84
C TYR A 169 -1.61 10.22 -0.67
N GLY A 170 -1.54 9.62 0.52
CA GLY A 170 -0.97 10.29 1.68
C GLY A 170 0.35 10.94 1.31
N SER A 171 0.66 12.09 1.87
CA SER A 171 1.93 12.77 1.64
C SER A 171 3.05 11.75 1.81
N ALA A 172 3.89 11.63 0.82
CA ALA A 172 4.94 10.62 0.82
C ALA A 172 5.95 10.84 1.95
N ASP A 173 6.01 12.04 2.51
CA ASP A 173 6.94 12.38 3.58
C ASP A 173 6.25 13.30 4.58
N PRO A 174 6.00 12.84 5.82
CA PRO A 174 5.50 13.71 6.88
C PRO A 174 6.51 14.83 7.24
N ASP A 175 7.76 14.71 6.82
CA ASP A 175 8.85 15.65 7.09
C ASP A 175 9.22 16.49 5.85
N ALA A 176 8.53 16.33 4.70
CA ALA A 176 8.78 17.13 3.52
C ALA A 176 8.45 18.61 3.80
N PRO A 177 9.34 19.55 3.48
CA PRO A 177 9.04 20.97 3.63
C PRO A 177 7.89 21.36 2.68
N ALA A 178 6.91 22.08 3.23
CA ALA A 178 5.75 22.60 2.51
C ALA A 178 6.16 23.57 1.38
#